data_83d27c82d547e871ab9180b82fc49ad8
#
_entry.id   83d27c82d547e871ab9180b82fc49ad8
#
_cell.length_a   1.000
_cell.length_b   1.000
_cell.length_c   1.000
_cell.angle_alpha   90.00
_cell.angle_beta   90.00
_cell.angle_gamma   90.00
#
_symmetry.space_group_name_H-M   'P 1'
#
loop_
_entity.id
_entity.type
_entity.pdbx_description
1 polymer ?
#
loop_
_entity_poly.entity_id
_entity_poly.type
_entity_poly.pdbx_seq_one_letter_code
_entity_poly.pdbx_strand_id
1 'polypeptide(L)'
;MSEGELVAPRVALVHHLAQGSDRLSLELSLHLAHANALLPLKGYSTSETLAALIAAKQILDSGIGSDLQRILVLHGLCTANYVAAKMNAALEIALQMVEFTDRQNDPAFRLLSYRALGSVQYFTGQYRQALETLRLAEGCRDPIKLKLLSYRFGIDPGLAVLCYKLWAMMELGLLDQAKQVAEQVKAELKDHGHPPTIATCTFFGVIWPELLSGKAEECERHSADLVAYCAEKKVAQFRLWGTLSLACARSMLKPTPENITAFRDAIRAQHATGAHLGDSFFFASLAAALLGVGEVSEAALTLQGAFEFVEQSGERWWLAELYRLTGLVKLTQAEPDMEGAETAFLRAFETARQQEARLHELRAATELAKLGDRNATSRDRRMLLEPILDVIEGGEERRDVRDARALTSGVLTIVS
;
A
#
# COMPACT_ATOMS: atom_id res chain seq x y z
N MET A 1 0.83 21.61 -25.40
CA MET A 1 1.97 21.66 -24.46
C MET A 1 1.44 21.51 -23.05
N SER A 2 1.88 20.53 -22.31
CA SER A 2 1.53 20.37 -20.90
C SER A 2 2.31 21.40 -20.06
N GLU A 3 1.79 21.75 -18.86
CA GLU A 3 2.52 22.66 -17.95
C GLU A 3 3.94 22.15 -17.65
N GLY A 4 4.17 20.84 -17.60
CA GLY A 4 5.49 20.24 -17.41
C GLY A 4 6.48 20.50 -18.55
N GLU A 5 6.00 20.54 -19.79
CA GLU A 5 6.83 20.87 -20.97
C GLU A 5 7.24 22.35 -21.01
N LEU A 6 6.50 23.22 -20.30
CA LEU A 6 6.82 24.65 -20.21
C LEU A 6 7.79 24.99 -19.07
N VAL A 7 7.92 24.14 -18.04
CA VAL A 7 8.74 24.44 -16.85
C VAL A 7 10.20 24.03 -17.05
N ALA A 8 10.48 22.89 -17.69
CA ALA A 8 11.85 22.43 -17.94
C ALA A 8 12.72 23.46 -18.70
N PRO A 9 12.24 24.10 -19.80
CA PRO A 9 12.99 25.18 -20.47
C PRO A 9 13.24 26.40 -19.58
N ARG A 10 12.32 26.71 -18.65
CA ARG A 10 12.48 27.88 -17.76
C ARG A 10 13.56 27.64 -16.70
N VAL A 11 13.76 26.43 -16.22
CA VAL A 11 14.88 26.09 -15.34
C VAL A 11 16.23 26.35 -16.04
N ALA A 12 16.34 25.98 -17.32
CA ALA A 12 17.56 26.24 -18.10
C ALA A 12 17.84 27.76 -18.30
N LEU A 13 16.80 28.56 -18.40
CA LEU A 13 16.95 30.03 -18.58
C LEU A 13 17.47 30.72 -17.31
N VAL A 14 17.17 30.18 -16.12
CA VAL A 14 17.62 30.79 -14.85
C VAL A 14 19.14 30.72 -14.70
N HIS A 15 19.82 29.77 -15.33
CA HIS A 15 21.28 29.67 -15.33
C HIS A 15 21.99 30.87 -15.97
N HIS A 16 21.28 31.66 -16.75
CA HIS A 16 21.80 32.91 -17.34
C HIS A 16 21.67 34.11 -16.39
N LEU A 17 20.97 34.02 -15.26
CA LEU A 17 20.92 35.06 -14.25
C LEU A 17 22.20 35.12 -13.42
N ALA A 18 22.51 36.33 -12.88
CA ALA A 18 23.64 36.51 -11.99
C ALA A 18 23.55 35.57 -10.78
N GLN A 19 24.67 35.01 -10.35
CA GLN A 19 24.73 34.15 -9.18
C GLN A 19 24.33 34.95 -7.92
N GLY A 20 23.46 34.34 -7.08
CA GLY A 20 22.99 34.94 -5.84
C GLY A 20 21.82 34.19 -5.22
N SER A 21 21.41 34.61 -4.03
CA SER A 21 20.27 34.02 -3.29
C SER A 21 18.97 34.08 -4.07
N ASP A 22 18.72 35.17 -4.81
CA ASP A 22 17.49 35.36 -5.57
C ASP A 22 17.38 34.35 -6.73
N ARG A 23 18.49 34.09 -7.42
CA ARG A 23 18.56 33.06 -8.45
C ARG A 23 18.24 31.68 -7.86
N LEU A 24 18.89 31.29 -6.76
CA LEU A 24 18.66 29.99 -6.11
C LEU A 24 17.23 29.85 -5.58
N SER A 25 16.63 30.92 -5.06
CA SER A 25 15.22 30.96 -4.67
C SER A 25 14.27 30.73 -5.85
N LEU A 26 14.57 31.30 -7.01
CA LEU A 26 13.80 31.08 -8.24
C LEU A 26 13.99 29.64 -8.77
N GLU A 27 15.23 29.13 -8.78
CA GLU A 27 15.53 27.74 -9.17
C GLU A 27 14.77 26.75 -8.28
N LEU A 28 14.76 26.93 -6.97
CA LEU A 28 14.00 26.11 -6.03
C LEU A 28 12.50 26.10 -6.37
N SER A 29 11.93 27.28 -6.62
CA SER A 29 10.51 27.41 -6.96
C SER A 29 10.16 26.73 -8.29
N LEU A 30 11.06 26.81 -9.28
CA LEU A 30 10.89 26.13 -10.57
C LEU A 30 11.04 24.61 -10.46
N HIS A 31 12.00 24.10 -9.68
CA HIS A 31 12.14 22.66 -9.45
C HIS A 31 10.91 22.08 -8.75
N LEU A 32 10.36 22.77 -7.76
CA LEU A 32 9.10 22.36 -7.11
C LEU A 32 7.91 22.40 -8.08
N ALA A 33 7.78 23.46 -8.87
CA ALA A 33 6.73 23.54 -9.88
C ALA A 33 6.86 22.44 -10.93
N HIS A 34 8.09 22.11 -11.34
CA HIS A 34 8.36 21.03 -12.29
C HIS A 34 8.00 19.68 -11.71
N ALA A 35 8.43 19.37 -10.49
CA ALA A 35 8.06 18.13 -9.81
C ALA A 35 6.54 18.00 -9.69
N ASN A 36 5.84 19.03 -9.24
CA ASN A 36 4.38 19.05 -9.10
C ASN A 36 3.65 18.84 -10.45
N ALA A 37 4.18 19.36 -11.55
CA ALA A 37 3.61 19.17 -12.89
C ALA A 37 3.84 17.73 -13.42
N LEU A 38 4.95 17.10 -13.05
CA LEU A 38 5.27 15.72 -13.47
C LEU A 38 4.43 14.67 -12.75
N LEU A 39 4.07 14.88 -11.47
CA LEU A 39 3.33 13.93 -10.66
C LEU A 39 2.06 13.39 -11.32
N PRO A 40 1.10 14.21 -11.79
CA PRO A 40 -0.11 13.70 -12.42
C PRO A 40 0.12 13.12 -13.82
N LEU A 41 1.19 13.53 -14.50
CA LEU A 41 1.47 13.17 -15.89
C LEU A 41 2.28 11.88 -16.02
N LYS A 42 3.34 11.74 -15.21
CA LYS A 42 4.32 10.66 -15.32
C LYS A 42 4.35 9.75 -14.10
N GLY A 43 3.96 10.23 -12.94
CA GLY A 43 3.96 9.49 -11.66
C GLY A 43 5.00 10.00 -10.66
N TYR A 44 4.94 9.42 -9.46
CA TYR A 44 5.73 9.87 -8.30
C TYR A 44 7.21 9.47 -8.37
N SER A 45 7.53 8.31 -8.93
CA SER A 45 8.84 7.65 -8.82
C SER A 45 9.66 7.67 -10.12
N THR A 46 9.25 8.48 -11.11
CA THR A 46 10.05 8.61 -12.35
C THR A 46 11.38 9.31 -12.10
N SER A 47 12.38 8.99 -12.90
CA SER A 47 13.71 9.61 -12.82
C SER A 47 13.66 11.14 -12.91
N GLU A 48 12.77 11.68 -13.72
CA GLU A 48 12.61 13.12 -13.91
C GLU A 48 12.01 13.79 -12.66
N THR A 49 10.97 13.18 -12.05
CA THR A 49 10.37 13.69 -10.82
C THR A 49 11.40 13.70 -9.68
N LEU A 50 12.14 12.58 -9.53
CA LEU A 50 13.20 12.47 -8.53
C LEU A 50 14.33 13.49 -8.76
N ALA A 51 14.79 13.70 -10.01
CA ALA A 51 15.83 14.67 -10.32
C ALA A 51 15.42 16.09 -9.93
N ALA A 52 14.17 16.48 -10.21
CA ALA A 52 13.65 17.79 -9.83
C ALA A 52 13.61 17.97 -8.30
N LEU A 53 13.15 16.96 -7.57
CA LEU A 53 13.10 17.00 -6.10
C LEU A 53 14.50 17.00 -5.45
N ILE A 54 15.45 16.24 -5.99
CA ILE A 54 16.84 16.21 -5.51
C ILE A 54 17.51 17.58 -5.73
N ALA A 55 17.33 18.21 -6.91
CA ALA A 55 17.84 19.54 -7.19
C ALA A 55 17.25 20.59 -6.21
N ALA A 56 15.95 20.52 -5.96
CA ALA A 56 15.29 21.37 -4.96
C ALA A 56 15.87 21.16 -3.56
N LYS A 57 16.12 19.90 -3.17
CA LYS A 57 16.74 19.59 -1.86
C LYS A 57 18.15 20.17 -1.72
N GLN A 58 18.98 20.08 -2.74
CA GLN A 58 20.33 20.65 -2.73
C GLN A 58 20.33 22.17 -2.45
N ILE A 59 19.38 22.88 -3.04
CA ILE A 59 19.21 24.32 -2.78
C ILE A 59 18.77 24.58 -1.34
N LEU A 60 17.80 23.80 -0.82
CA LEU A 60 17.37 23.90 0.59
C LEU A 60 18.48 23.59 1.59
N ASP A 61 19.38 22.66 1.26
CA ASP A 61 20.52 22.30 2.10
C ASP A 61 21.58 23.41 2.16
N SER A 62 21.60 24.35 1.18
CA SER A 62 22.42 25.57 1.25
C SER A 62 21.84 26.68 2.12
N GLY A 63 20.71 26.42 2.80
CA GLY A 63 20.04 27.37 3.70
C GLY A 63 19.04 28.31 3.01
N ILE A 64 18.75 28.11 1.74
CA ILE A 64 17.80 28.91 0.97
C ILE A 64 16.44 28.23 0.93
N GLY A 65 15.35 28.99 1.11
CA GLY A 65 13.97 28.53 1.04
C GLY A 65 13.23 28.63 2.36
N SER A 66 11.91 28.45 2.28
CA SER A 66 10.99 28.51 3.42
C SER A 66 10.74 27.11 4.00
N ASP A 67 10.21 27.06 5.22
CA ASP A 67 9.78 25.81 5.89
C ASP A 67 8.74 25.06 5.06
N LEU A 68 7.81 25.78 4.41
CA LEU A 68 6.85 25.19 3.49
C LEU A 68 7.53 24.49 2.29
N GLN A 69 8.52 25.13 1.69
CA GLN A 69 9.27 24.53 0.58
C GLN A 69 10.06 23.30 1.04
N ARG A 70 10.66 23.38 2.24
CA ARG A 70 11.36 22.23 2.83
C ARG A 70 10.44 21.03 3.06
N ILE A 71 9.27 21.24 3.67
CA ILE A 71 8.34 20.14 3.92
C ILE A 71 7.78 19.55 2.60
N LEU A 72 7.52 20.38 1.59
CA LEU A 72 7.07 19.93 0.27
C LEU A 72 8.11 19.06 -0.43
N VAL A 73 9.39 19.46 -0.40
CA VAL A 73 10.48 18.67 -1.01
C VAL A 73 10.67 17.34 -0.27
N LEU A 74 10.75 17.38 1.07
CA LEU A 74 10.90 16.15 1.87
C LEU A 74 9.71 15.20 1.67
N HIS A 75 8.48 15.73 1.66
CA HIS A 75 7.28 14.96 1.37
C HIS A 75 7.31 14.34 -0.03
N GLY A 76 7.71 15.11 -1.05
CA GLY A 76 7.84 14.62 -2.42
C GLY A 76 8.88 13.50 -2.51
N LEU A 77 10.07 13.66 -1.92
CA LEU A 77 11.13 12.65 -1.88
C LEU A 77 10.70 11.39 -1.10
N CYS A 78 10.05 11.56 0.06
CA CYS A 78 9.50 10.44 0.81
C CYS A 78 8.48 9.66 -0.02
N THR A 79 7.54 10.35 -0.67
CA THR A 79 6.52 9.72 -1.50
C THR A 79 7.14 9.01 -2.71
N ALA A 80 8.12 9.62 -3.38
CA ALA A 80 8.79 9.00 -4.51
C ALA A 80 9.54 7.70 -4.12
N ASN A 81 10.26 7.70 -3.00
CA ASN A 81 10.93 6.50 -2.49
C ASN A 81 9.91 5.44 -2.02
N TYR A 82 8.87 5.85 -1.34
CA TYR A 82 7.78 4.99 -0.89
C TYR A 82 7.07 4.30 -2.07
N VAL A 83 6.71 5.04 -3.12
CA VAL A 83 6.07 4.48 -4.33
C VAL A 83 7.03 3.58 -5.10
N ALA A 84 8.33 3.87 -5.10
CA ALA A 84 9.36 2.99 -5.65
C ALA A 84 9.71 1.80 -4.75
N ALA A 85 9.00 1.59 -3.65
CA ALA A 85 9.24 0.56 -2.63
C ALA A 85 10.67 0.59 -2.03
N LYS A 86 11.30 1.74 -1.96
CA LYS A 86 12.59 1.96 -1.27
C LYS A 86 12.32 2.31 0.20
N MET A 87 11.87 1.33 0.99
CA MET A 87 11.30 1.58 2.32
C MET A 87 12.29 2.20 3.30
N ASN A 88 13.56 1.78 3.29
CA ASN A 88 14.59 2.35 4.17
C ASN A 88 14.82 3.84 3.91
N ALA A 89 14.94 4.24 2.64
CA ALA A 89 15.10 5.64 2.25
C ALA A 89 13.85 6.47 2.58
N ALA A 90 12.65 5.91 2.35
CA ALA A 90 11.41 6.56 2.71
C ALA A 90 11.27 6.76 4.22
N LEU A 91 11.67 5.76 5.03
CA LEU A 91 11.65 5.84 6.49
C LEU A 91 12.59 6.92 7.02
N GLU A 92 13.82 6.98 6.52
CA GLU A 92 14.79 8.00 6.89
C GLU A 92 14.25 9.42 6.64
N ILE A 93 13.67 9.65 5.46
CA ILE A 93 13.09 10.95 5.12
C ILE A 93 11.86 11.25 5.98
N ALA A 94 10.99 10.27 6.24
CA ALA A 94 9.82 10.45 7.09
C ALA A 94 10.19 10.83 8.52
N LEU A 95 11.25 10.23 9.08
CA LEU A 95 11.78 10.59 10.41
C LEU A 95 12.35 12.01 10.41
N GLN A 96 13.10 12.39 9.37
CA GLN A 96 13.57 13.79 9.20
C GLN A 96 12.41 14.79 9.15
N MET A 97 11.31 14.42 8.45
CA MET A 97 10.11 15.25 8.41
C MET A 97 9.49 15.43 9.80
N VAL A 98 9.34 14.35 10.57
CA VAL A 98 8.79 14.42 11.94
C VAL A 98 9.66 15.30 12.83
N GLU A 99 10.98 15.07 12.86
CA GLU A 99 11.92 15.89 13.64
C GLU A 99 11.83 17.39 13.28
N PHE A 100 11.72 17.70 12.00
CA PHE A 100 11.60 19.07 11.52
C PHE A 100 10.27 19.70 11.97
N THR A 101 9.15 19.00 11.80
CA THR A 101 7.80 19.57 12.03
C THR A 101 7.41 19.63 13.50
N ASP A 102 7.97 18.77 14.35
CA ASP A 102 7.76 18.83 15.80
C ASP A 102 8.33 20.11 16.40
N ARG A 103 9.39 20.67 15.80
CA ARG A 103 9.97 21.97 16.20
C ARG A 103 9.14 23.16 15.73
N GLN A 104 8.40 23.03 14.63
CA GLN A 104 7.64 24.13 14.00
C GLN A 104 6.25 24.33 14.61
N ASN A 105 5.71 23.32 15.27
CA ASN A 105 4.38 23.34 15.89
C ASN A 105 3.22 23.71 14.92
N ASP A 106 3.38 23.47 13.61
CA ASP A 106 2.35 23.65 12.59
C ASP A 106 1.55 22.34 12.41
N PRO A 107 0.24 22.33 12.71
CA PRO A 107 -0.57 21.11 12.63
C PRO A 107 -0.61 20.49 11.22
N ALA A 108 -0.59 21.31 10.15
CA ALA A 108 -0.62 20.81 8.78
C ALA A 108 0.69 20.09 8.41
N PHE A 109 1.83 20.63 8.85
CA PHE A 109 3.14 20.01 8.64
C PHE A 109 3.27 18.72 9.45
N ARG A 110 2.83 18.73 10.71
CA ARG A 110 2.81 17.52 11.57
C ARG A 110 1.93 16.43 10.97
N LEU A 111 0.75 16.77 10.47
CA LEU A 111 -0.13 15.82 9.80
C LEU A 111 0.56 15.14 8.62
N LEU A 112 1.24 15.92 7.75
CA LEU A 112 1.98 15.37 6.60
C LEU A 112 3.08 14.41 7.03
N SER A 113 3.86 14.80 8.06
CA SER A 113 5.00 14.04 8.53
C SER A 113 4.58 12.73 9.18
N TYR A 114 3.60 12.78 10.09
CA TYR A 114 3.05 11.56 10.71
C TYR A 114 2.33 10.66 9.71
N ARG A 115 1.64 11.22 8.70
CA ARG A 115 1.07 10.42 7.62
C ARG A 115 2.18 9.69 6.84
N ALA A 116 3.24 10.39 6.46
CA ALA A 116 4.36 9.81 5.75
C ALA A 116 5.02 8.68 6.57
N LEU A 117 5.31 8.93 7.85
CA LEU A 117 5.89 7.92 8.74
C LEU A 117 4.96 6.71 8.91
N GLY A 118 3.68 6.95 9.22
CA GLY A 118 2.71 5.87 9.44
C GLY A 118 2.49 5.01 8.19
N SER A 119 2.52 5.59 6.98
CA SER A 119 2.42 4.82 5.74
C SER A 119 3.65 3.91 5.53
N VAL A 120 4.86 4.39 5.79
CA VAL A 120 6.08 3.58 5.68
C VAL A 120 6.10 2.47 6.74
N GLN A 121 5.72 2.78 7.98
CA GLN A 121 5.60 1.79 9.06
C GLN A 121 4.63 0.66 8.69
N TYR A 122 3.50 0.99 8.03
CA TYR A 122 2.56 -0.02 7.55
C TYR A 122 3.23 -0.99 6.56
N PHE A 123 3.88 -0.49 5.50
CA PHE A 123 4.51 -1.33 4.47
C PHE A 123 5.76 -2.06 4.94
N THR A 124 6.35 -1.64 6.06
CA THR A 124 7.42 -2.39 6.74
C THR A 124 6.91 -3.41 7.76
N GLY A 125 5.58 -3.57 7.89
CA GLY A 125 4.93 -4.55 8.78
C GLY A 125 4.86 -4.14 10.25
N GLN A 126 5.02 -2.84 10.56
CA GLN A 126 4.96 -2.26 11.90
C GLN A 126 3.56 -1.70 12.17
N TYR A 127 2.52 -2.54 12.12
CA TYR A 127 1.12 -2.08 12.07
C TYR A 127 0.65 -1.33 13.32
N ARG A 128 1.10 -1.72 14.51
CA ARG A 128 0.76 -1.03 15.75
C ARG A 128 1.36 0.38 15.78
N GLN A 129 2.66 0.48 15.48
CA GLN A 129 3.32 1.79 15.40
C GLN A 129 2.69 2.66 14.30
N ALA A 130 2.34 2.06 13.15
CA ALA A 130 1.64 2.76 12.08
C ALA A 130 0.31 3.33 12.56
N LEU A 131 -0.51 2.53 13.27
CA LEU A 131 -1.80 2.97 13.80
C LEU A 131 -1.63 4.11 14.82
N GLU A 132 -0.66 4.01 15.73
CA GLU A 132 -0.35 5.05 16.72
C GLU A 132 0.10 6.34 16.05
N THR A 133 1.03 6.26 15.10
CA THR A 133 1.52 7.41 14.32
C THR A 133 0.39 8.07 13.52
N LEU A 134 -0.49 7.27 12.88
CA LEU A 134 -1.62 7.79 12.12
C LEU A 134 -2.70 8.43 13.01
N ARG A 135 -2.86 7.97 14.25
CA ARG A 135 -3.72 8.65 15.24
C ARG A 135 -3.17 10.02 15.64
N LEU A 136 -1.84 10.18 15.76
CA LEU A 136 -1.21 11.49 15.95
C LEU A 136 -1.47 12.40 14.74
N ALA A 137 -1.34 11.88 13.53
CA ALA A 137 -1.69 12.62 12.31
C ALA A 137 -3.17 13.04 12.29
N GLU A 138 -4.08 12.13 12.65
CA GLU A 138 -5.52 12.41 12.72
C GLU A 138 -5.85 13.52 13.72
N GLY A 139 -5.18 13.56 14.87
CA GLY A 139 -5.32 14.63 15.86
C GLY A 139 -4.92 16.04 15.36
N CYS A 140 -4.18 16.09 14.24
CA CYS A 140 -3.80 17.35 13.58
C CYS A 140 -4.77 17.74 12.44
N ARG A 141 -5.86 17.00 12.20
CA ARG A 141 -6.80 17.28 11.11
C ARG A 141 -7.64 18.53 11.39
N ASP A 142 -7.67 19.42 10.41
CA ASP A 142 -8.63 20.52 10.29
C ASP A 142 -9.28 20.39 8.90
N PRO A 143 -10.47 19.78 8.80
CA PRO A 143 -11.09 19.45 7.50
C PRO A 143 -11.28 20.65 6.58
N ILE A 144 -11.50 21.85 7.13
CA ILE A 144 -11.69 23.07 6.34
C ILE A 144 -10.36 23.50 5.71
N LYS A 145 -9.28 23.54 6.51
CA LYS A 145 -7.94 23.92 6.02
C LYS A 145 -7.37 22.86 5.08
N LEU A 146 -7.57 21.57 5.36
CA LEU A 146 -7.02 20.48 4.55
C LEU A 146 -7.62 20.42 3.15
N LYS A 147 -8.92 20.69 3.00
CA LYS A 147 -9.55 20.78 1.69
C LYS A 147 -8.94 21.88 0.82
N LEU A 148 -8.56 23.02 1.41
CA LEU A 148 -7.84 24.09 0.72
C LEU A 148 -6.38 23.73 0.38
N LEU A 149 -5.75 22.89 1.22
CA LEU A 149 -4.36 22.45 1.04
C LEU A 149 -4.22 21.30 0.03
N SER A 150 -5.31 20.62 -0.34
CA SER A 150 -5.29 19.52 -1.32
C SER A 150 -4.60 19.90 -2.62
N TYR A 151 -4.80 21.13 -3.09
CA TYR A 151 -4.16 21.64 -4.29
C TYR A 151 -2.64 21.86 -4.14
N ARG A 152 -2.15 22.06 -2.91
CA ARG A 152 -0.71 22.23 -2.63
C ARG A 152 0.01 20.91 -2.45
N PHE A 153 -0.68 19.92 -1.86
CA PHE A 153 -0.11 18.61 -1.55
C PHE A 153 -0.46 17.53 -2.57
N GLY A 154 -1.22 17.90 -3.61
CA GLY A 154 -1.66 16.99 -4.67
C GLY A 154 -2.83 16.08 -4.28
N ILE A 155 -3.09 15.90 -2.98
CA ILE A 155 -4.23 15.15 -2.42
C ILE A 155 -4.62 15.75 -1.08
N ASP A 156 -5.83 15.46 -0.59
CA ASP A 156 -6.20 15.74 0.79
C ASP A 156 -5.42 14.83 1.75
N PRO A 157 -4.48 15.38 2.52
CA PRO A 157 -3.64 14.55 3.38
C PRO A 157 -4.42 13.98 4.58
N GLY A 158 -5.51 14.61 5.00
CA GLY A 158 -6.36 14.14 6.09
C GLY A 158 -7.18 12.92 5.70
N LEU A 159 -7.72 12.88 4.48
CA LEU A 159 -8.37 11.68 3.93
C LEU A 159 -7.37 10.54 3.74
N ALA A 160 -6.15 10.84 3.28
CA ALA A 160 -5.11 9.83 3.15
C ALA A 160 -4.75 9.21 4.51
N VAL A 161 -4.71 9.99 5.60
CA VAL A 161 -4.51 9.45 6.97
C VAL A 161 -5.58 8.41 7.31
N LEU A 162 -6.84 8.68 7.02
CA LEU A 162 -7.92 7.73 7.28
C LEU A 162 -7.75 6.43 6.49
N CYS A 163 -7.32 6.50 5.22
CA CYS A 163 -7.09 5.31 4.40
C CYS A 163 -5.99 4.42 5.00
N TYR A 164 -4.85 4.97 5.39
CA TYR A 164 -3.76 4.20 6.01
C TYR A 164 -4.13 3.68 7.41
N LYS A 165 -4.87 4.48 8.18
CA LYS A 165 -5.40 4.06 9.49
C LYS A 165 -6.33 2.87 9.36
N LEU A 166 -7.24 2.90 8.38
CA LEU A 166 -8.12 1.79 8.01
C LEU A 166 -7.32 0.49 7.77
N TRP A 167 -6.23 0.55 7.00
CA TRP A 167 -5.44 -0.63 6.70
C TRP A 167 -4.73 -1.19 7.93
N ALA A 168 -4.11 -0.33 8.74
CA ALA A 168 -3.46 -0.75 9.97
C ALA A 168 -4.47 -1.41 10.95
N MET A 169 -5.69 -0.88 11.03
CA MET A 169 -6.76 -1.49 11.82
C MET A 169 -7.17 -2.87 11.29
N MET A 170 -7.25 -3.03 9.96
CA MET A 170 -7.59 -4.33 9.34
C MET A 170 -6.55 -5.40 9.71
N GLU A 171 -5.26 -5.09 9.58
CA GLU A 171 -4.19 -6.05 9.89
C GLU A 171 -4.16 -6.42 11.38
N LEU A 172 -4.43 -5.46 12.26
CA LEU A 172 -4.51 -5.66 13.71
C LEU A 172 -5.80 -6.37 14.18
N GLY A 173 -6.72 -6.71 13.26
CA GLY A 173 -7.98 -7.38 13.59
C GLY A 173 -9.05 -6.46 14.20
N LEU A 174 -8.91 -5.13 14.12
CA LEU A 174 -9.89 -4.14 14.60
C LEU A 174 -10.95 -3.86 13.51
N LEU A 175 -11.68 -4.90 13.07
CA LEU A 175 -12.45 -4.86 11.82
C LEU A 175 -13.70 -3.99 11.92
N ASP A 176 -14.36 -3.92 13.07
CA ASP A 176 -15.51 -3.04 13.26
C ASP A 176 -15.11 -1.56 13.24
N GLN A 177 -13.98 -1.23 13.87
CA GLN A 177 -13.42 0.13 13.81
C GLN A 177 -12.96 0.47 12.39
N ALA A 178 -12.32 -0.47 11.69
CA ALA A 178 -11.92 -0.32 10.30
C ALA A 178 -13.13 -0.01 9.39
N LYS A 179 -14.26 -0.71 9.59
CA LYS A 179 -15.49 -0.49 8.86
C LYS A 179 -16.04 0.93 9.08
N GLN A 180 -16.02 1.43 10.32
CA GLN A 180 -16.46 2.79 10.62
C GLN A 180 -15.59 3.84 9.90
N VAL A 181 -14.26 3.64 9.88
CA VAL A 181 -13.34 4.53 9.15
C VAL A 181 -13.58 4.45 7.64
N ALA A 182 -13.86 3.28 7.08
CA ALA A 182 -14.19 3.12 5.66
C ALA A 182 -15.45 3.92 5.28
N GLU A 183 -16.50 3.86 6.10
CA GLU A 183 -17.71 4.64 5.86
C GLU A 183 -17.46 6.15 6.00
N GLN A 184 -16.61 6.57 6.94
CA GLN A 184 -16.19 7.96 7.05
C GLN A 184 -15.46 8.43 5.78
N VAL A 185 -14.53 7.66 5.25
CA VAL A 185 -13.83 7.98 4.00
C VAL A 185 -14.81 8.15 2.85
N LYS A 186 -15.75 7.22 2.68
CA LYS A 186 -16.77 7.30 1.63
C LYS A 186 -17.64 8.54 1.77
N ALA A 187 -18.07 8.87 2.99
CA ALA A 187 -18.90 10.04 3.25
C ALA A 187 -18.16 11.35 2.92
N GLU A 188 -16.89 11.48 3.34
CA GLU A 188 -16.08 12.68 3.07
C GLU A 188 -15.73 12.82 1.57
N LEU A 189 -15.60 11.69 0.83
CA LEU A 189 -15.34 11.71 -0.62
C LEU A 189 -16.52 12.19 -1.44
N LYS A 190 -17.75 11.95 -1.00
CA LYS A 190 -18.97 12.23 -1.76
C LYS A 190 -19.06 13.68 -2.22
N ASP A 191 -18.62 14.61 -1.37
CA ASP A 191 -18.70 16.05 -1.61
C ASP A 191 -17.31 16.68 -1.88
N HIS A 192 -16.31 15.84 -2.17
CA HIS A 192 -14.96 16.32 -2.42
C HIS A 192 -14.78 16.72 -3.89
N GLY A 193 -14.45 17.98 -4.15
CA GLY A 193 -14.36 18.52 -5.53
C GLY A 193 -12.98 18.35 -6.21
N HIS A 194 -11.99 17.71 -5.55
CA HIS A 194 -10.61 17.60 -6.06
C HIS A 194 -10.35 16.22 -6.69
N PRO A 195 -10.26 16.10 -8.04
CA PRO A 195 -10.17 14.79 -8.72
C PRO A 195 -9.02 13.90 -8.27
N PRO A 196 -7.78 14.39 -8.05
CA PRO A 196 -6.70 13.53 -7.54
C PRO A 196 -7.00 12.95 -6.16
N THR A 197 -7.62 13.71 -5.25
CA THR A 197 -8.04 13.21 -3.94
C THR A 197 -9.10 12.11 -4.09
N ILE A 198 -10.12 12.33 -4.92
CA ILE A 198 -11.16 11.34 -5.18
C ILE A 198 -10.53 10.04 -5.71
N ALA A 199 -9.67 10.13 -6.72
CA ALA A 199 -9.01 8.96 -7.29
C ALA A 199 -8.14 8.22 -6.27
N THR A 200 -7.30 8.95 -5.51
CA THR A 200 -6.41 8.40 -4.49
C THR A 200 -7.19 7.69 -3.38
N CYS A 201 -8.19 8.35 -2.83
CA CYS A 201 -8.92 7.81 -1.68
C CYS A 201 -9.97 6.77 -2.09
N THR A 202 -10.47 6.78 -3.33
CA THR A 202 -11.23 5.66 -3.88
C THR A 202 -10.33 4.42 -3.98
N PHE A 203 -9.11 4.57 -4.50
CA PHE A 203 -8.17 3.45 -4.57
C PHE A 203 -7.81 2.95 -3.16
N PHE A 204 -7.28 3.83 -2.31
CA PHE A 204 -6.76 3.43 -1.01
C PHE A 204 -7.84 3.18 0.06
N GLY A 205 -8.97 3.88 0.01
CA GLY A 205 -10.03 3.77 1.02
C GLY A 205 -11.15 2.79 0.67
N VAL A 206 -11.26 2.36 -0.60
CA VAL A 206 -12.32 1.45 -1.06
C VAL A 206 -11.71 0.21 -1.71
N ILE A 207 -11.01 0.37 -2.84
CA ILE A 207 -10.51 -0.75 -3.66
C ILE A 207 -9.47 -1.59 -2.92
N TRP A 208 -8.50 -0.95 -2.28
CA TRP A 208 -7.45 -1.66 -1.56
C TRP A 208 -7.99 -2.51 -0.39
N PRO A 209 -8.86 -1.99 0.50
CA PRO A 209 -9.53 -2.81 1.51
C PRO A 209 -10.34 -3.99 0.95
N GLU A 210 -10.97 -3.82 -0.22
CA GLU A 210 -11.71 -4.89 -0.89
C GLU A 210 -10.77 -6.01 -1.37
N LEU A 211 -9.63 -5.65 -2.00
CA LEU A 211 -8.59 -6.61 -2.37
C LEU A 211 -8.08 -7.39 -1.16
N LEU A 212 -7.71 -6.69 -0.07
CA LEU A 212 -7.22 -7.31 1.17
C LEU A 212 -8.26 -8.20 1.85
N SER A 213 -9.53 -7.92 1.62
CA SER A 213 -10.66 -8.70 2.17
C SER A 213 -11.12 -9.85 1.27
N GLY A 214 -10.53 -10.00 0.08
CA GLY A 214 -10.95 -10.99 -0.91
C GLY A 214 -12.31 -10.70 -1.54
N LYS A 215 -12.80 -9.44 -1.46
CA LYS A 215 -14.06 -8.98 -2.08
C LYS A 215 -13.83 -8.65 -3.56
N ALA A 216 -13.56 -9.68 -4.33
CA ALA A 216 -13.07 -9.52 -5.71
C ALA A 216 -14.13 -8.94 -6.66
N GLU A 217 -15.43 -9.25 -6.46
CA GLU A 217 -16.53 -8.73 -7.28
C GLU A 217 -16.73 -7.21 -7.08
N GLU A 218 -16.72 -6.76 -5.83
CA GLU A 218 -16.81 -5.34 -5.50
C GLU A 218 -15.57 -4.59 -6.00
N CYS A 219 -14.39 -5.19 -5.81
CA CYS A 219 -13.13 -4.64 -6.30
C CYS A 219 -13.11 -4.52 -7.82
N GLU A 220 -13.59 -5.52 -8.59
CA GLU A 220 -13.69 -5.45 -10.05
C GLU A 220 -14.53 -4.24 -10.48
N ARG A 221 -15.72 -4.09 -9.89
CA ARG A 221 -16.63 -2.99 -10.20
C ARG A 221 -16.02 -1.63 -9.88
N HIS A 222 -15.54 -1.43 -8.64
CA HIS A 222 -14.99 -0.14 -8.22
C HIS A 222 -13.69 0.21 -8.95
N SER A 223 -12.89 -0.79 -9.32
CA SER A 223 -11.70 -0.58 -10.13
C SER A 223 -12.04 -0.13 -11.56
N ALA A 224 -13.07 -0.72 -12.17
CA ALA A 224 -13.54 -0.29 -13.49
C ALA A 224 -14.07 1.16 -13.46
N ASP A 225 -14.86 1.50 -12.43
CA ASP A 225 -15.36 2.86 -12.22
C ASP A 225 -14.21 3.86 -12.03
N LEU A 226 -13.19 3.50 -11.22
CA LEU A 226 -11.99 4.33 -11.03
C LEU A 226 -11.22 4.55 -12.33
N VAL A 227 -11.04 3.51 -13.15
CA VAL A 227 -10.35 3.61 -14.46
C VAL A 227 -11.09 4.59 -15.37
N ALA A 228 -12.44 4.49 -15.45
CA ALA A 228 -13.27 5.39 -16.24
C ALA A 228 -13.18 6.83 -15.72
N TYR A 229 -13.32 7.04 -14.41
CA TYR A 229 -13.19 8.34 -13.77
C TYR A 229 -11.81 8.98 -14.04
N CYS A 230 -10.74 8.22 -13.87
CA CYS A 230 -9.39 8.71 -14.08
C CYS A 230 -9.10 9.03 -15.57
N ALA A 231 -9.72 8.32 -16.50
CA ALA A 231 -9.63 8.63 -17.92
C ALA A 231 -10.31 9.98 -18.24
N GLU A 232 -11.52 10.21 -17.70
CA GLU A 232 -12.26 11.46 -17.86
C GLU A 232 -11.52 12.65 -17.22
N LYS A 233 -11.05 12.49 -15.99
CA LYS A 233 -10.41 13.56 -15.21
C LYS A 233 -8.91 13.69 -15.46
N LYS A 234 -8.32 12.87 -16.32
CA LYS A 234 -6.88 12.87 -16.69
C LYS A 234 -5.94 12.62 -15.50
N VAL A 235 -6.32 11.73 -14.57
CA VAL A 235 -5.50 11.32 -13.43
C VAL A 235 -4.74 10.03 -13.79
N ALA A 236 -3.64 10.14 -14.53
CA ALA A 236 -2.96 9.03 -15.19
C ALA A 236 -2.46 7.97 -14.19
N GLN A 237 -1.86 8.37 -13.06
CA GLN A 237 -1.30 7.47 -12.06
C GLN A 237 -2.35 6.51 -11.50
N PHE A 238 -3.50 7.02 -11.05
CA PHE A 238 -4.55 6.18 -10.46
C PHE A 238 -5.35 5.39 -11.49
N ARG A 239 -5.28 5.77 -12.78
CA ARG A 239 -5.78 4.91 -13.85
C ARG A 239 -4.97 3.62 -13.97
N LEU A 240 -3.64 3.68 -13.86
CA LEU A 240 -2.77 2.50 -13.87
C LEU A 240 -3.03 1.60 -12.65
N TRP A 241 -3.12 2.18 -11.46
CA TRP A 241 -3.44 1.43 -10.24
C TRP A 241 -4.83 0.79 -10.29
N GLY A 242 -5.82 1.51 -10.82
CA GLY A 242 -7.15 0.95 -11.05
C GLY A 242 -7.13 -0.20 -12.07
N THR A 243 -6.35 -0.09 -13.15
CA THR A 243 -6.18 -1.16 -14.13
C THR A 243 -5.51 -2.39 -13.51
N LEU A 244 -4.48 -2.19 -12.67
CA LEU A 244 -3.80 -3.28 -11.96
C LEU A 244 -4.75 -4.00 -10.99
N SER A 245 -5.51 -3.23 -10.20
CA SER A 245 -6.50 -3.81 -9.28
C SER A 245 -7.62 -4.55 -10.00
N LEU A 246 -8.08 -4.02 -11.14
CA LEU A 246 -9.09 -4.66 -11.98
C LEU A 246 -8.59 -6.01 -12.51
N ALA A 247 -7.36 -6.06 -12.99
CA ALA A 247 -6.75 -7.30 -13.48
C ALA A 247 -6.52 -8.30 -12.34
N CYS A 248 -6.08 -7.85 -11.18
CA CYS A 248 -5.94 -8.66 -9.97
C CYS A 248 -7.30 -9.26 -9.56
N ALA A 249 -8.34 -8.44 -9.42
CA ALA A 249 -9.69 -8.90 -9.04
C ALA A 249 -10.25 -9.95 -10.02
N ARG A 250 -10.10 -9.72 -11.33
CA ARG A 250 -10.50 -10.70 -12.36
C ARG A 250 -9.77 -12.03 -12.24
N SER A 251 -8.47 -11.99 -11.95
CA SER A 251 -7.68 -13.20 -11.71
C SER A 251 -8.10 -13.93 -10.43
N MET A 252 -8.51 -13.20 -9.39
CA MET A 252 -9.05 -13.79 -8.16
C MET A 252 -10.42 -14.45 -8.39
N LEU A 253 -11.30 -13.81 -9.16
CA LEU A 253 -12.63 -14.33 -9.48
C LEU A 253 -12.58 -15.54 -10.43
N LYS A 254 -11.77 -15.43 -11.47
CA LYS A 254 -11.67 -16.43 -12.51
C LYS A 254 -10.23 -16.51 -13.02
N PRO A 255 -9.40 -17.37 -12.43
CA PRO A 255 -8.03 -17.55 -12.87
C PRO A 255 -8.01 -18.31 -14.20
N THR A 256 -7.95 -17.56 -15.31
CA THR A 256 -7.77 -18.10 -16.66
C THR A 256 -6.43 -17.63 -17.21
N PRO A 257 -5.83 -18.31 -18.22
CA PRO A 257 -4.59 -17.87 -18.86
C PRO A 257 -4.67 -16.41 -19.34
N GLU A 258 -5.83 -15.99 -19.86
CA GLU A 258 -6.07 -14.62 -20.33
C GLU A 258 -6.04 -13.60 -19.18
N ASN A 259 -6.74 -13.89 -18.07
CA ASN A 259 -6.77 -13.02 -16.89
C ASN A 259 -5.39 -12.93 -16.20
N ILE A 260 -4.67 -14.06 -16.13
CA ILE A 260 -3.31 -14.11 -15.58
C ILE A 260 -2.36 -13.29 -16.46
N THR A 261 -2.46 -13.40 -17.79
CA THR A 261 -1.66 -12.61 -18.73
C THR A 261 -1.96 -11.12 -18.58
N ALA A 262 -3.24 -10.73 -18.54
CA ALA A 262 -3.65 -9.35 -18.32
C ALA A 262 -3.14 -8.78 -16.98
N PHE A 263 -3.11 -9.61 -15.94
CA PHE A 263 -2.58 -9.21 -14.63
C PHE A 263 -1.05 -8.98 -14.67
N ARG A 264 -0.29 -9.87 -15.33
CA ARG A 264 1.15 -9.66 -15.57
C ARG A 264 1.44 -8.41 -16.38
N ASP A 265 0.64 -8.15 -17.42
CA ASP A 265 0.79 -6.93 -18.24
C ASP A 265 0.52 -5.66 -17.42
N ALA A 266 -0.48 -5.69 -16.54
CA ALA A 266 -0.78 -4.58 -15.65
C ALA A 266 0.33 -4.32 -14.63
N ILE A 267 0.96 -5.37 -14.05
CA ILE A 267 2.15 -5.24 -13.20
C ILE A 267 3.29 -4.60 -14.00
N ARG A 268 3.58 -5.08 -15.21
CA ARG A 268 4.65 -4.52 -16.06
C ARG A 268 4.39 -3.06 -16.41
N ALA A 269 3.15 -2.68 -16.69
CA ALA A 269 2.78 -1.30 -16.98
C ALA A 269 2.99 -0.39 -15.76
N GLN A 270 2.71 -0.88 -14.55
CA GLN A 270 3.00 -0.17 -13.30
C GLN A 270 4.52 0.01 -13.10
N HIS A 271 5.31 -1.05 -13.28
CA HIS A 271 6.78 -1.00 -13.15
C HIS A 271 7.44 -0.05 -14.14
N ALA A 272 6.88 0.11 -15.35
CA ALA A 272 7.39 1.05 -16.34
C ALA A 272 7.35 2.52 -15.86
N THR A 273 6.57 2.84 -14.82
CA THR A 273 6.54 4.16 -14.17
C THR A 273 7.53 4.27 -13.00
N GLY A 274 8.26 3.21 -12.67
CA GLY A 274 9.12 3.09 -11.49
C GLY A 274 8.35 2.85 -10.19
N ALA A 275 7.03 2.60 -10.26
CA ALA A 275 6.21 2.30 -9.09
C ALA A 275 6.21 0.79 -8.80
N HIS A 276 6.56 0.45 -7.56
CA HIS A 276 6.69 -0.93 -7.06
C HIS A 276 5.95 -1.16 -5.74
N LEU A 277 5.27 -0.14 -5.23
CA LEU A 277 4.54 -0.24 -3.97
C LEU A 277 3.46 -1.32 -4.04
N GLY A 278 3.48 -2.24 -3.10
CA GLY A 278 2.51 -3.34 -3.01
C GLY A 278 2.87 -4.55 -3.87
N ASP A 279 4.05 -4.60 -4.50
CA ASP A 279 4.46 -5.72 -5.35
C ASP A 279 4.45 -7.05 -4.59
N SER A 280 4.79 -7.08 -3.29
CA SER A 280 4.70 -8.30 -2.48
C SER A 280 3.28 -8.89 -2.46
N PHE A 281 2.24 -8.04 -2.41
CA PHE A 281 0.83 -8.46 -2.53
C PHE A 281 0.47 -8.90 -3.95
N PHE A 282 0.88 -8.14 -4.96
CA PHE A 282 0.52 -8.48 -6.35
C PHE A 282 1.20 -9.75 -6.83
N PHE A 283 2.46 -9.99 -6.47
CA PHE A 283 3.13 -11.27 -6.74
C PHE A 283 2.50 -12.43 -5.98
N ALA A 284 2.12 -12.25 -4.72
CA ALA A 284 1.38 -13.24 -3.95
C ALA A 284 0.04 -13.59 -4.61
N SER A 285 -0.70 -12.57 -5.06
CA SER A 285 -1.99 -12.74 -5.73
C SER A 285 -1.83 -13.44 -7.09
N LEU A 286 -0.77 -13.12 -7.83
CA LEU A 286 -0.43 -13.80 -9.08
C LEU A 286 -0.07 -15.27 -8.85
N ALA A 287 0.74 -15.55 -7.83
CA ALA A 287 1.09 -16.92 -7.46
C ALA A 287 -0.13 -17.74 -7.04
N ALA A 288 -1.06 -17.14 -6.30
CA ALA A 288 -2.33 -17.78 -5.94
C ALA A 288 -3.20 -18.09 -7.17
N ALA A 289 -3.27 -17.17 -8.14
CA ALA A 289 -3.99 -17.39 -9.40
C ALA A 289 -3.36 -18.53 -10.23
N LEU A 290 -2.03 -18.59 -10.28
CA LEU A 290 -1.27 -19.66 -10.94
C LEU A 290 -1.51 -21.02 -10.29
N LEU A 291 -1.54 -21.10 -8.96
CA LEU A 291 -1.92 -22.31 -8.24
C LEU A 291 -3.35 -22.74 -8.58
N GLY A 292 -4.27 -21.80 -8.73
CA GLY A 292 -5.66 -22.05 -9.08
C GLY A 292 -5.85 -22.70 -10.47
N VAL A 293 -4.88 -22.56 -11.38
CA VAL A 293 -4.88 -23.21 -12.70
C VAL A 293 -3.89 -24.37 -12.80
N GLY A 294 -3.24 -24.77 -11.70
CA GLY A 294 -2.32 -25.90 -11.65
C GLY A 294 -0.89 -25.59 -12.11
N GLU A 295 -0.54 -24.33 -12.36
CA GLU A 295 0.79 -23.90 -12.78
C GLU A 295 1.74 -23.76 -11.56
N VAL A 296 1.96 -24.89 -10.85
CA VAL A 296 2.66 -24.96 -9.57
C VAL A 296 4.10 -24.44 -9.67
N SER A 297 4.83 -24.82 -10.73
CA SER A 297 6.21 -24.40 -10.95
C SER A 297 6.34 -22.89 -11.15
N GLU A 298 5.41 -22.30 -11.89
CA GLU A 298 5.40 -20.87 -12.16
C GLU A 298 4.98 -20.07 -10.93
N ALA A 299 4.04 -20.60 -10.12
CA ALA A 299 3.70 -20.04 -8.81
C ALA A 299 4.92 -20.02 -7.87
N ALA A 300 5.71 -21.10 -7.83
CA ALA A 300 6.94 -21.17 -7.04
C ALA A 300 7.97 -20.11 -7.46
N LEU A 301 8.20 -19.95 -8.76
CA LEU A 301 9.12 -18.93 -9.30
C LEU A 301 8.61 -17.50 -9.00
N THR A 302 7.31 -17.27 -9.10
CA THR A 302 6.69 -15.97 -8.76
C THR A 302 6.89 -15.63 -7.29
N LEU A 303 6.74 -16.60 -6.38
CA LEU A 303 7.00 -16.40 -4.94
C LEU A 303 8.48 -16.18 -4.65
N GLN A 304 9.40 -16.88 -5.35
CA GLN A 304 10.81 -16.61 -5.22
C GLN A 304 11.13 -15.14 -5.57
N GLY A 305 10.64 -14.64 -6.70
CA GLY A 305 10.80 -13.23 -7.08
C GLY A 305 10.19 -12.28 -6.07
N ALA A 306 9.07 -12.65 -5.43
CA ALA A 306 8.46 -11.86 -4.36
C ALA A 306 9.35 -11.77 -3.10
N PHE A 307 10.01 -12.85 -2.70
CA PHE A 307 10.98 -12.81 -1.59
C PHE A 307 12.21 -11.98 -1.92
N GLU A 308 12.77 -12.11 -3.14
CA GLU A 308 13.89 -11.27 -3.60
C GLU A 308 13.51 -9.79 -3.56
N PHE A 309 12.29 -9.45 -3.99
CA PHE A 309 11.76 -8.09 -3.91
C PHE A 309 11.65 -7.60 -2.44
N VAL A 310 11.10 -8.40 -1.53
CA VAL A 310 10.98 -8.05 -0.10
C VAL A 310 12.35 -7.74 0.53
N GLU A 311 13.37 -8.54 0.23
CA GLU A 311 14.73 -8.32 0.74
C GLU A 311 15.36 -7.03 0.19
N GLN A 312 15.13 -6.72 -1.08
CA GLN A 312 15.69 -5.53 -1.72
C GLN A 312 14.96 -4.24 -1.33
N SER A 313 13.65 -4.30 -1.24
CA SER A 313 12.78 -3.13 -1.01
C SER A 313 12.63 -2.76 0.46
N GLY A 314 12.67 -3.75 1.35
CA GLY A 314 12.27 -3.65 2.76
C GLY A 314 10.75 -3.65 2.97
N GLU A 315 9.95 -3.91 1.93
CA GLU A 315 8.50 -4.03 1.99
C GLU A 315 8.11 -5.37 2.62
N ARG A 316 7.71 -5.39 3.89
CA ARG A 316 7.50 -6.63 4.68
C ARG A 316 6.05 -6.89 5.09
N TRP A 317 5.13 -6.01 4.77
CA TRP A 317 3.74 -6.08 5.21
C TRP A 317 3.00 -7.35 4.73
N TRP A 318 3.41 -7.95 3.60
CA TRP A 318 2.78 -9.16 3.06
C TRP A 318 3.64 -10.42 3.22
N LEU A 319 4.73 -10.34 3.99
CA LEU A 319 5.72 -11.42 4.13
C LEU A 319 5.12 -12.71 4.71
N ALA A 320 4.22 -12.61 5.68
CA ALA A 320 3.54 -13.77 6.26
C ALA A 320 2.72 -14.55 5.20
N GLU A 321 2.03 -13.83 4.30
CA GLU A 321 1.26 -14.45 3.22
C GLU A 321 2.15 -15.11 2.16
N LEU A 322 3.34 -14.55 1.88
CA LEU A 322 4.32 -15.20 1.01
C LEU A 322 4.75 -16.56 1.56
N TYR A 323 5.04 -16.64 2.85
CA TYR A 323 5.34 -17.93 3.50
C TYR A 323 4.14 -18.87 3.48
N ARG A 324 2.91 -18.39 3.74
CA ARG A 324 1.71 -19.22 3.68
C ARG A 324 1.50 -19.80 2.28
N LEU A 325 1.61 -18.98 1.24
CA LEU A 325 1.50 -19.44 -0.14
C LEU A 325 2.60 -20.42 -0.53
N THR A 326 3.82 -20.24 -0.01
CA THR A 326 4.91 -21.22 -0.19
C THR A 326 4.52 -22.59 0.37
N GLY A 327 3.88 -22.64 1.54
CA GLY A 327 3.34 -23.88 2.09
C GLY A 327 2.29 -24.51 1.18
N LEU A 328 1.37 -23.73 0.62
CA LEU A 328 0.37 -24.22 -0.34
C LEU A 328 1.03 -24.75 -1.62
N VAL A 329 2.03 -24.07 -2.17
CA VAL A 329 2.80 -24.56 -3.33
C VAL A 329 3.38 -25.95 -3.05
N LYS A 330 4.03 -26.13 -1.87
CA LYS A 330 4.63 -27.41 -1.46
C LYS A 330 3.62 -28.55 -1.35
N LEU A 331 2.40 -28.25 -0.88
CA LEU A 331 1.30 -29.23 -0.81
C LEU A 331 0.72 -29.62 -2.19
N THR A 332 0.84 -28.73 -3.18
CA THR A 332 0.25 -28.90 -4.50
C THR A 332 1.23 -29.54 -5.51
N GLN A 333 2.49 -29.78 -5.13
CA GLN A 333 3.46 -30.49 -5.95
C GLN A 333 3.01 -31.92 -6.28
N ALA A 334 3.54 -32.50 -7.36
CA ALA A 334 3.25 -33.89 -7.75
C ALA A 334 3.55 -34.90 -6.63
N GLU A 335 4.62 -34.64 -5.87
CA GLU A 335 4.95 -35.30 -4.61
C GLU A 335 4.85 -34.24 -3.50
N PRO A 336 3.77 -34.21 -2.69
CA PRO A 336 3.55 -33.20 -1.68
C PRO A 336 4.66 -33.21 -0.59
N ASP A 337 5.30 -32.06 -0.41
CA ASP A 337 6.32 -31.84 0.64
C ASP A 337 5.62 -31.36 1.93
N MET A 338 5.13 -32.33 2.72
CA MET A 338 4.40 -32.05 3.96
C MET A 338 5.23 -31.33 5.01
N GLU A 339 6.49 -31.74 5.22
CA GLU A 339 7.41 -31.15 6.18
C GLU A 339 7.81 -29.73 5.80
N GLY A 340 8.10 -29.53 4.52
CA GLY A 340 8.37 -28.19 4.00
C GLY A 340 7.16 -27.27 4.04
N ALA A 341 5.95 -27.78 3.86
CA ALA A 341 4.72 -27.02 3.99
C ALA A 341 4.48 -26.59 5.45
N GLU A 342 4.63 -27.50 6.39
CA GLU A 342 4.53 -27.19 7.84
C GLU A 342 5.54 -26.12 8.24
N THR A 343 6.80 -26.26 7.82
CA THR A 343 7.85 -25.26 8.06
C THR A 343 7.47 -23.89 7.51
N ALA A 344 6.91 -23.84 6.31
CA ALA A 344 6.47 -22.59 5.70
C ALA A 344 5.29 -21.94 6.45
N PHE A 345 4.29 -22.74 6.85
CA PHE A 345 3.16 -22.24 7.65
C PHE A 345 3.58 -21.76 9.04
N LEU A 346 4.53 -22.46 9.70
CA LEU A 346 5.10 -21.98 10.96
C LEU A 346 5.81 -20.64 10.81
N ARG A 347 6.61 -20.46 9.75
CA ARG A 347 7.23 -19.17 9.44
C ARG A 347 6.18 -18.07 9.18
N ALA A 348 5.12 -18.39 8.46
CA ALA A 348 4.00 -17.46 8.23
C ALA A 348 3.37 -17.04 9.56
N PHE A 349 3.09 -17.99 10.43
CA PHE A 349 2.50 -17.77 11.75
C PHE A 349 3.38 -16.91 12.65
N GLU A 350 4.68 -17.23 12.75
CA GLU A 350 5.64 -16.48 13.56
C GLU A 350 5.82 -15.05 13.04
N THR A 351 5.92 -14.89 11.71
CA THR A 351 6.03 -13.57 11.08
C THR A 351 4.80 -12.72 11.39
N ALA A 352 3.61 -13.27 11.21
CA ALA A 352 2.35 -12.59 11.50
C ALA A 352 2.23 -12.19 12.97
N ARG A 353 2.63 -13.07 13.90
CA ARG A 353 2.65 -12.78 15.35
C ARG A 353 3.60 -11.64 15.69
N GLN A 354 4.81 -11.63 15.14
CA GLN A 354 5.79 -10.56 15.34
C GLN A 354 5.28 -9.21 14.84
N GLN A 355 4.52 -9.22 13.73
CA GLN A 355 3.89 -8.03 13.14
C GLN A 355 2.56 -7.65 13.82
N GLU A 356 2.03 -8.46 14.72
CA GLU A 356 0.67 -8.38 15.26
C GLU A 356 -0.43 -8.41 14.16
N ALA A 357 -0.14 -9.03 13.02
CA ALA A 357 -1.01 -9.16 11.86
C ALA A 357 -2.05 -10.26 12.09
N ARG A 358 -3.13 -9.96 12.82
CA ARG A 358 -4.09 -10.95 13.32
C ARG A 358 -4.77 -11.76 12.22
N LEU A 359 -5.07 -11.13 11.07
CA LEU A 359 -5.68 -11.86 9.95
C LEU A 359 -4.68 -12.81 9.29
N HIS A 360 -3.42 -12.40 9.12
CA HIS A 360 -2.37 -13.27 8.59
C HIS A 360 -2.03 -14.41 9.57
N GLU A 361 -1.99 -14.11 10.88
CA GLU A 361 -1.81 -15.10 11.95
C GLU A 361 -2.93 -16.16 11.89
N LEU A 362 -4.20 -15.71 11.76
CA LEU A 362 -5.36 -16.59 11.65
C LEU A 362 -5.29 -17.49 10.42
N ARG A 363 -4.92 -16.94 9.24
CA ARG A 363 -4.78 -17.71 8.02
C ARG A 363 -3.69 -18.76 8.11
N ALA A 364 -2.51 -18.40 8.65
CA ALA A 364 -1.42 -19.35 8.84
C ALA A 364 -1.78 -20.45 9.85
N ALA A 365 -2.40 -20.09 10.98
CA ALA A 365 -2.90 -21.03 11.98
C ALA A 365 -3.97 -21.97 11.41
N THR A 366 -4.83 -21.45 10.51
CA THR A 366 -5.86 -22.25 9.82
C THR A 366 -5.21 -23.33 8.93
N GLU A 367 -4.14 -23.00 8.19
CA GLU A 367 -3.43 -23.99 7.37
C GLU A 367 -2.67 -25.02 8.25
N LEU A 368 -2.05 -24.60 9.34
CA LEU A 368 -1.46 -25.52 10.33
C LEU A 368 -2.50 -26.46 10.94
N ALA A 369 -3.68 -25.93 11.28
CA ALA A 369 -4.78 -26.74 11.82
C ALA A 369 -5.34 -27.76 10.80
N LYS A 370 -5.30 -27.45 9.51
CA LYS A 370 -5.66 -28.37 8.43
C LYS A 370 -4.59 -29.44 8.21
N LEU A 371 -3.31 -29.03 8.26
CA LEU A 371 -2.16 -29.91 8.01
C LEU A 371 -1.95 -30.91 9.16
N GLY A 372 -2.02 -30.44 10.40
CA GLY A 372 -1.70 -31.20 11.61
C GLY A 372 -2.57 -32.38 11.84
N ASP A 373 -3.59 -32.65 10.99
CA ASP A 373 -4.19 -33.93 11.18
C ASP A 373 -5.37 -34.46 10.41
N ARG A 374 -5.15 -35.63 9.99
CA ARG A 374 -6.15 -36.71 10.08
C ARG A 374 -6.36 -37.24 11.51
N ASN A 375 -5.54 -36.88 12.52
CA ASN A 375 -5.58 -37.31 13.95
C ASN A 375 -5.66 -36.18 15.00
N ALA A 376 -5.51 -34.83 14.68
CA ALA A 376 -5.68 -33.71 15.58
C ALA A 376 -7.13 -33.60 16.06
N THR A 377 -7.30 -33.57 17.35
CA THR A 377 -8.64 -33.47 17.96
C THR A 377 -9.18 -32.04 17.72
N SER A 378 -10.51 -31.88 17.77
CA SER A 378 -11.15 -30.55 17.80
C SER A 378 -10.60 -29.65 18.90
N ARG A 379 -10.03 -30.24 19.96
CA ARG A 379 -9.39 -29.53 21.07
C ARG A 379 -8.08 -28.88 20.66
N ASP A 380 -7.22 -29.56 19.90
CA ASP A 380 -5.94 -29.03 19.45
C ASP A 380 -6.13 -27.85 18.50
N ARG A 381 -7.09 -27.97 17.59
CA ARG A 381 -7.48 -26.87 16.66
C ARG A 381 -8.01 -25.66 17.43
N ARG A 382 -8.85 -25.87 18.45
CA ARG A 382 -9.32 -24.78 19.30
C ARG A 382 -8.18 -24.09 20.03
N MET A 383 -7.27 -24.85 20.64
CA MET A 383 -6.13 -24.27 21.35
C MET A 383 -5.26 -23.37 20.46
N LEU A 384 -5.19 -23.63 19.15
CA LEU A 384 -4.45 -22.81 18.20
C LEU A 384 -5.25 -21.59 17.71
N LEU A 385 -6.55 -21.75 17.40
CA LEU A 385 -7.34 -20.75 16.70
C LEU A 385 -8.13 -19.81 17.62
N GLU A 386 -8.68 -20.31 18.74
CA GLU A 386 -9.50 -19.51 19.64
C GLU A 386 -8.79 -18.28 20.19
N PRO A 387 -7.52 -18.33 20.65
CA PRO A 387 -6.83 -17.13 21.15
C PRO A 387 -6.66 -16.03 20.10
N ILE A 388 -6.60 -16.38 18.81
CA ILE A 388 -6.51 -15.42 17.72
C ILE A 388 -7.89 -14.84 17.39
N LEU A 389 -8.91 -15.71 17.35
CA LEU A 389 -10.30 -15.31 17.09
C LEU A 389 -10.84 -14.39 18.19
N ASP A 390 -10.46 -14.59 19.45
CA ASP A 390 -10.91 -13.80 20.60
C ASP A 390 -10.42 -12.35 20.59
N VAL A 391 -9.32 -12.06 19.88
CA VAL A 391 -8.77 -10.71 19.75
C VAL A 391 -9.15 -10.00 18.46
N ILE A 392 -9.87 -10.67 17.55
CA ILE A 392 -10.40 -10.08 16.32
C ILE A 392 -11.78 -9.49 16.60
N GLU A 393 -11.94 -8.18 16.38
CA GLU A 393 -13.21 -7.47 16.55
C GLU A 393 -14.03 -7.51 15.25
N GLY A 394 -15.16 -8.20 15.25
CA GLY A 394 -16.06 -8.29 14.09
C GLY A 394 -15.56 -9.24 13.00
N GLY A 395 -15.91 -8.93 11.74
CA GLY A 395 -15.43 -9.67 10.56
C GLY A 395 -16.11 -11.01 10.35
N GLU A 396 -17.31 -11.24 10.88
CA GLU A 396 -18.06 -12.50 10.75
C GLU A 396 -18.36 -12.85 9.29
N GLU A 397 -18.46 -11.83 8.43
CA GLU A 397 -18.68 -12.00 6.99
C GLU A 397 -17.42 -12.40 6.22
N ARG A 398 -16.23 -12.30 6.83
CA ARG A 398 -14.96 -12.65 6.18
C ARG A 398 -14.77 -14.15 6.08
N ARG A 399 -14.29 -14.58 4.92
CA ARG A 399 -14.03 -16.01 4.66
C ARG A 399 -13.00 -16.59 5.64
N ASP A 400 -11.88 -15.87 5.87
CA ASP A 400 -10.81 -16.34 6.75
C ASP A 400 -11.29 -16.56 8.22
N VAL A 401 -12.15 -15.67 8.73
CA VAL A 401 -12.76 -15.81 10.07
C VAL A 401 -13.76 -16.97 10.11
N ARG A 402 -14.62 -17.10 9.10
CA ARG A 402 -15.59 -18.21 9.01
C ARG A 402 -14.92 -19.57 8.90
N ASP A 403 -13.89 -19.68 8.04
CA ASP A 403 -13.15 -20.95 7.86
C ASP A 403 -12.48 -21.39 9.16
N ALA A 404 -11.86 -20.45 9.91
CA ALA A 404 -11.25 -20.73 11.21
C ALA A 404 -12.31 -21.18 12.25
N ARG A 405 -13.43 -20.48 12.34
CA ARG A 405 -14.53 -20.85 13.26
C ARG A 405 -15.16 -22.21 12.93
N ALA A 406 -15.28 -22.55 11.65
CA ALA A 406 -15.77 -23.87 11.24
C ALA A 406 -14.85 -24.99 11.72
N LEU A 407 -13.52 -24.78 11.70
CA LEU A 407 -12.55 -25.75 12.23
C LEU A 407 -12.63 -25.89 13.77
N THR A 408 -12.94 -24.84 14.50
CA THR A 408 -13.08 -24.89 15.97
C THR A 408 -14.37 -25.55 16.41
N SER A 409 -15.46 -25.40 15.64
CA SER A 409 -16.78 -25.98 15.96
C SER A 409 -16.90 -27.47 15.62
N GLY A 410 -15.92 -28.07 14.95
CA GLY A 410 -15.97 -29.48 14.51
C GLY A 410 -16.91 -29.73 13.34
N VAL A 411 -17.48 -28.69 12.73
CA VAL A 411 -18.27 -28.78 11.50
C VAL A 411 -17.31 -28.76 10.32
N LEU A 412 -16.75 -29.91 9.98
CA LEU A 412 -15.98 -30.09 8.75
C LEU A 412 -16.91 -29.97 7.54
N THR A 413 -17.01 -28.78 6.97
CA THR A 413 -17.46 -28.65 5.60
C THR A 413 -16.25 -28.95 4.71
N ILE A 414 -16.07 -30.22 4.34
CA ILE A 414 -15.17 -30.60 3.26
C ILE A 414 -15.82 -30.06 1.98
N VAL A 415 -15.40 -28.88 1.56
CA VAL A 415 -15.67 -28.40 0.20
C VAL A 415 -14.58 -29.02 -0.67
N SER A 416 -14.97 -30.08 -1.37
CA SER A 416 -14.22 -30.74 -2.43
C SER A 416 -13.93 -29.79 -3.60
#